data_1ec0214923345d371d23be487f3a0188
#
_entry.id   1ec0214923345d371d23be487f3a0188
#
_cell.length_a   1.000
_cell.length_b   1.000
_cell.length_c   1.000
_cell.angle_alpha   90.00
_cell.angle_beta   90.00
_cell.angle_gamma   90.00
#
_symmetry.space_group_name_H-M   'P 1'
#
loop_
_entity.id
_entity.type
_entity.pdbx_description
1 polymer ?
#
loop_
_entity_poly.entity_id
_entity_poly.type
_entity_poly.pdbx_seq_one_letter_code
_entity_poly.pdbx_strand_id
1 'polypeptide(L)'
;YFNDWRVCDRYKERLFDRVEFWIDTHVAGTPKMIDKDTFFKGVEATVNTPFRVVPFFDPAPWGGQWMKEVCDLDRERENFGWCFDCVPEENSLYFEVNGVRFELPSVDLVLLKSKELLGEPVEARFGKDFPIRFDFLDTMGGGNLSLQVHPTTQFIRDSFGMYYTQDESYYMVDAEEDAVVYLGVKTGVDKEAMIGDLRKAQKGELVFDAEKYVNKIPTKKHDHFLIPGGTVHCSGANSMVLEISSTPNLFTFKLWDWQRLGLDGKPRPINVERGKCVINWNRDTEYVNEHLRNQFKEVASGDGWIEERTGLHPNEFIETRRHRFSSPVLHHTNDSVNVLNLLEGEEAVVESPTHAFEPFVVHYAETFIIPASVGEYTIKPYGKCRDKECVTIKAYVRF
;
A
#
# COMPACT_ATOMS: atom_id res chain seq x y z
N TYR A 1 2.55 4.14 -22.54
CA TYR A 1 2.55 3.10 -21.50
C TYR A 1 1.16 3.00 -20.84
N PHE A 2 0.68 4.03 -20.14
CA PHE A 2 -0.63 4.02 -19.46
C PHE A 2 -1.82 3.79 -20.37
N ASN A 3 -1.84 4.48 -21.52
CA ASN A 3 -2.91 4.28 -22.50
C ASN A 3 -2.92 2.86 -23.06
N ASP A 4 -1.72 2.29 -23.27
CA ASP A 4 -1.59 0.94 -23.83
C ASP A 4 -2.07 -0.11 -22.84
N TRP A 5 -1.76 0.03 -21.54
CA TRP A 5 -2.23 -0.86 -20.48
C TRP A 5 -3.77 -0.91 -20.43
N ARG A 6 -4.42 0.24 -20.33
CA ARG A 6 -5.89 0.32 -20.31
C ARG A 6 -6.54 -0.24 -21.57
N VAL A 7 -5.86 -0.14 -22.70
CA VAL A 7 -6.32 -0.80 -23.92
C VAL A 7 -6.21 -2.32 -23.79
N CYS A 8 -5.11 -2.84 -23.24
CA CYS A 8 -4.93 -4.27 -22.96
C CYS A 8 -6.02 -4.81 -22.02
N ASP A 9 -6.31 -4.11 -20.95
CA ASP A 9 -7.35 -4.51 -19.99
C ASP A 9 -8.73 -4.60 -20.62
N ARG A 10 -9.10 -3.63 -21.47
CA ARG A 10 -10.36 -3.68 -22.24
C ARG A 10 -10.43 -4.85 -23.23
N TYR A 11 -9.29 -5.21 -23.83
CA TYR A 11 -9.23 -6.41 -24.67
C TYR A 11 -9.36 -7.68 -23.84
N LYS A 12 -8.70 -7.75 -22.71
CA LYS A 12 -8.74 -8.86 -21.77
C LYS A 12 -10.17 -9.13 -21.30
N GLU A 13 -10.91 -8.09 -20.90
CA GLU A 13 -12.32 -8.19 -20.52
C GLU A 13 -13.18 -8.85 -21.64
N ARG A 14 -12.96 -8.48 -22.90
CA ARG A 14 -13.70 -9.06 -24.02
C ARG A 14 -13.32 -10.51 -24.33
N LEU A 15 -12.16 -10.97 -23.86
CA LEU A 15 -11.70 -12.34 -24.07
C LEU A 15 -12.28 -13.28 -23.02
N PHE A 16 -12.53 -12.86 -21.80
CA PHE A 16 -13.00 -13.72 -20.71
C PHE A 16 -14.24 -14.55 -21.11
N ASP A 17 -15.22 -13.95 -21.79
CA ASP A 17 -16.42 -14.64 -22.23
C ASP A 17 -16.19 -15.61 -23.40
N ARG A 18 -15.08 -15.50 -24.10
CA ARG A 18 -14.76 -16.26 -25.31
C ARG A 18 -13.78 -17.39 -25.10
N VAL A 19 -13.10 -17.40 -23.96
CA VAL A 19 -12.11 -18.41 -23.61
C VAL A 19 -12.82 -19.61 -23.00
N GLU A 20 -12.50 -20.80 -23.48
CA GLU A 20 -13.05 -22.07 -22.98
C GLU A 20 -12.17 -22.72 -21.91
N PHE A 21 -10.87 -22.43 -21.92
CA PHE A 21 -9.88 -22.98 -21.00
C PHE A 21 -8.91 -21.94 -20.54
N TRP A 22 -8.50 -22.01 -19.27
CA TRP A 22 -7.43 -21.20 -18.66
C TRP A 22 -6.25 -22.09 -18.32
N ILE A 23 -5.05 -21.61 -18.56
CA ILE A 23 -3.81 -22.34 -18.27
C ILE A 23 -2.97 -21.51 -17.32
N ASP A 24 -2.74 -21.99 -16.11
CA ASP A 24 -1.76 -21.47 -15.17
C ASP A 24 -0.37 -22.00 -15.53
N THR A 25 0.55 -21.09 -15.84
CA THR A 25 1.94 -21.41 -16.24
C THR A 25 2.97 -20.85 -15.28
N HIS A 26 2.57 -20.42 -14.07
CA HIS A 26 3.48 -19.83 -13.09
C HIS A 26 4.58 -20.80 -12.66
N VAL A 27 4.27 -22.10 -12.59
CA VAL A 27 5.27 -23.13 -12.32
C VAL A 27 5.75 -23.76 -13.63
N ALA A 28 7.01 -23.50 -13.98
CA ALA A 28 7.62 -24.02 -15.21
C ALA A 28 7.53 -25.55 -15.27
N GLY A 29 7.11 -26.09 -16.40
CA GLY A 29 7.01 -27.53 -16.65
C GLY A 29 5.82 -28.24 -16.01
N THR A 30 4.99 -27.56 -15.22
CA THR A 30 3.78 -28.12 -14.59
C THR A 30 2.57 -27.22 -14.81
N PRO A 31 2.15 -26.99 -16.07
CA PRO A 31 0.98 -26.16 -16.34
C PRO A 31 -0.28 -26.82 -15.79
N LYS A 32 -1.19 -26.01 -15.26
CA LYS A 32 -2.52 -26.46 -14.82
C LYS A 32 -3.55 -25.87 -15.76
N MET A 33 -4.49 -26.68 -16.22
CA MET A 33 -5.57 -26.26 -17.11
C MET A 33 -6.91 -26.51 -16.43
N ILE A 34 -7.77 -25.51 -16.47
CA ILE A 34 -9.15 -25.60 -16.02
C ILE A 34 -10.10 -25.09 -17.10
N ASP A 35 -11.31 -25.61 -17.10
CA ASP A 35 -12.36 -25.16 -17.99
C ASP A 35 -13.01 -23.86 -17.50
N LYS A 36 -13.83 -23.26 -18.36
CA LYS A 36 -14.52 -22.00 -18.12
C LYS A 36 -15.37 -22.01 -16.86
N ASP A 37 -16.16 -23.08 -16.66
CA ASP A 37 -17.06 -23.18 -15.50
C ASP A 37 -16.29 -23.28 -14.19
N THR A 38 -15.21 -24.04 -14.18
CA THR A 38 -14.31 -24.18 -13.02
C THR A 38 -13.62 -22.85 -12.70
N PHE A 39 -13.14 -22.13 -13.72
CA PHE A 39 -12.53 -20.81 -13.55
C PHE A 39 -13.50 -19.81 -12.90
N PHE A 40 -14.71 -19.66 -13.47
CA PHE A 40 -15.69 -18.71 -12.91
C PHE A 40 -16.21 -19.10 -11.53
N LYS A 41 -16.29 -20.41 -11.19
CA LYS A 41 -16.58 -20.85 -9.83
C LYS A 41 -15.48 -20.43 -8.84
N GLY A 42 -14.21 -20.52 -9.23
CA GLY A 42 -13.10 -20.08 -8.40
C GLY A 42 -13.12 -18.56 -8.17
N VAL A 43 -13.34 -17.79 -9.24
CA VAL A 43 -13.47 -16.32 -9.17
C VAL A 43 -14.65 -15.90 -8.28
N GLU A 44 -15.82 -16.56 -8.43
CA GLU A 44 -17.01 -16.31 -7.61
C GLU A 44 -16.77 -16.63 -6.13
N ALA A 45 -16.12 -17.73 -5.83
CA ALA A 45 -15.78 -18.09 -4.45
C ALA A 45 -14.84 -17.06 -3.81
N THR A 46 -13.85 -16.57 -4.56
CA THR A 46 -12.86 -15.60 -4.07
C THR A 46 -13.51 -14.28 -3.63
N VAL A 47 -14.48 -13.75 -4.37
CA VAL A 47 -15.14 -12.49 -4.00
C VAL A 47 -16.15 -12.62 -2.87
N ASN A 48 -16.48 -13.84 -2.45
CA ASN A 48 -17.41 -14.10 -1.33
C ASN A 48 -16.70 -14.53 -0.03
N THR A 49 -15.37 -14.51 0.00
CA THR A 49 -14.56 -14.91 1.16
C THR A 49 -13.41 -13.92 1.36
N PRO A 50 -12.87 -13.80 2.58
CA PRO A 50 -11.57 -13.16 2.79
C PRO A 50 -10.50 -13.87 1.95
N PHE A 51 -9.58 -13.11 1.37
CA PHE A 51 -8.48 -13.68 0.60
C PHE A 51 -7.19 -12.87 0.77
N ARG A 52 -6.08 -13.42 0.32
CA ARG A 52 -4.78 -12.75 0.24
C ARG A 52 -4.25 -12.83 -1.18
N VAL A 53 -3.41 -11.88 -1.53
CA VAL A 53 -2.62 -11.94 -2.77
C VAL A 53 -1.33 -12.70 -2.53
N VAL A 54 -0.65 -13.09 -3.59
CA VAL A 54 0.73 -13.58 -3.53
C VAL A 54 1.63 -12.37 -3.45
N PRO A 55 2.35 -12.14 -2.35
CA PRO A 55 3.19 -10.96 -2.20
C PRO A 55 4.36 -11.01 -3.20
N PHE A 56 4.70 -9.84 -3.75
CA PHE A 56 5.83 -9.71 -4.66
C PHE A 56 6.93 -8.90 -3.99
N PHE A 57 8.09 -9.54 -3.78
CA PHE A 57 9.25 -8.95 -3.11
C PHE A 57 10.30 -8.51 -4.13
N ASP A 58 10.74 -7.25 -4.05
CA ASP A 58 11.72 -6.68 -4.97
C ASP A 58 12.87 -5.98 -4.22
N PRO A 59 14.14 -6.15 -4.67
CA PRO A 59 15.27 -5.45 -4.09
C PRO A 59 15.26 -3.96 -4.44
N ALA A 60 15.85 -3.14 -3.57
CA ALA A 60 15.99 -1.72 -3.81
C ALA A 60 17.38 -1.21 -3.43
N PRO A 61 17.87 -0.11 -4.06
CA PRO A 61 19.16 0.47 -3.69
C PRO A 61 19.25 0.99 -2.25
N TRP A 62 18.13 1.05 -1.55
CA TRP A 62 17.97 1.46 -0.15
C TRP A 62 17.44 0.32 0.73
N GLY A 63 17.21 -0.85 0.13
CA GLY A 63 16.52 -1.97 0.76
C GLY A 63 17.20 -2.51 2.01
N GLY A 64 16.37 -3.05 2.89
CA GLY A 64 16.73 -3.51 4.22
C GLY A 64 16.81 -5.04 4.37
N GLN A 65 16.81 -5.49 5.62
CA GLN A 65 16.97 -6.89 6.00
C GLN A 65 15.78 -7.45 6.79
N TRP A 66 14.84 -6.61 7.21
CA TRP A 66 13.73 -7.02 8.07
C TRP A 66 12.83 -8.07 7.42
N MET A 67 12.48 -7.86 6.14
CA MET A 67 11.65 -8.81 5.40
C MET A 67 12.32 -10.17 5.21
N LYS A 68 13.64 -10.24 5.12
CA LYS A 68 14.36 -11.52 5.05
C LYS A 68 14.12 -12.38 6.29
N GLU A 69 14.08 -11.74 7.45
CA GLU A 69 13.95 -12.43 8.74
C GLU A 69 12.49 -12.76 9.04
N VAL A 70 11.60 -11.79 8.87
CA VAL A 70 10.19 -11.92 9.25
C VAL A 70 9.38 -12.73 8.23
N CYS A 71 9.68 -12.59 6.93
CA CYS A 71 8.99 -13.30 5.87
C CYS A 71 9.73 -14.56 5.39
N ASP A 72 10.82 -14.96 6.06
CA ASP A 72 11.64 -16.15 5.75
C ASP A 72 12.06 -16.20 4.27
N LEU A 73 12.54 -15.07 3.74
CA LEU A 73 12.93 -14.93 2.35
C LEU A 73 14.37 -15.41 2.09
N ASP A 74 14.71 -15.51 0.80
CA ASP A 74 16.03 -15.90 0.33
C ASP A 74 17.14 -15.00 0.92
N ARG A 75 17.94 -15.57 1.81
CA ARG A 75 19.03 -14.88 2.51
C ARG A 75 20.24 -14.58 1.65
N GLU A 76 20.38 -15.22 0.49
CA GLU A 76 21.46 -14.99 -0.45
C GLU A 76 21.29 -13.68 -1.24
N ARG A 77 20.07 -13.16 -1.33
CA ARG A 77 19.82 -11.85 -1.92
C ARG A 77 20.42 -10.74 -1.05
N GLU A 78 20.92 -9.68 -1.68
CA GLU A 78 21.53 -8.56 -0.97
C GLU A 78 20.55 -7.89 0.00
N ASN A 79 19.35 -7.56 -0.49
CA ASN A 79 18.29 -6.94 0.30
C ASN A 79 16.92 -7.16 -0.32
N PHE A 80 15.87 -6.72 0.40
CA PHE A 80 14.56 -6.45 -0.16
C PHE A 80 14.16 -5.02 0.24
N GLY A 81 13.66 -4.24 -0.71
CA GLY A 81 13.19 -2.88 -0.47
C GLY A 81 11.68 -2.80 -0.45
N TRP A 82 11.02 -3.48 -1.39
CA TRP A 82 9.57 -3.52 -1.52
C TRP A 82 8.99 -4.90 -1.30
N CYS A 83 7.79 -4.92 -0.71
CA CYS A 83 6.85 -6.01 -0.83
C CYS A 83 5.51 -5.43 -1.27
N PHE A 84 5.13 -5.66 -2.53
CA PHE A 84 3.77 -5.35 -3.00
C PHE A 84 2.83 -6.42 -2.48
N ASP A 85 1.90 -6.04 -1.58
CA ASP A 85 1.04 -6.99 -0.86
C ASP A 85 -0.46 -6.68 -1.01
N CYS A 86 -0.79 -5.65 -1.75
CA CYS A 86 -2.12 -5.36 -2.30
C CYS A 86 -1.99 -4.36 -3.45
N VAL A 87 -1.29 -4.74 -4.51
CA VAL A 87 -1.12 -3.96 -5.74
C VAL A 87 -1.57 -4.84 -6.91
N PRO A 88 -2.82 -4.75 -7.38
CA PRO A 88 -3.40 -5.71 -8.31
C PRO A 88 -2.60 -5.92 -9.60
N GLU A 89 -1.87 -4.91 -10.04
CA GLU A 89 -1.05 -4.99 -11.26
C GLU A 89 0.26 -5.76 -11.06
N GLU A 90 0.73 -5.89 -9.80
CA GLU A 90 1.98 -6.56 -9.45
C GLU A 90 1.75 -7.94 -8.81
N ASN A 91 0.55 -8.17 -8.25
CA ASN A 91 0.26 -9.40 -7.52
C ASN A 91 -0.51 -10.41 -8.37
N SER A 92 -0.35 -11.67 -8.02
CA SER A 92 -1.29 -12.75 -8.33
C SER A 92 -2.11 -13.12 -7.10
N LEU A 93 -3.10 -13.99 -7.28
CA LEU A 93 -3.85 -14.63 -6.20
C LEU A 93 -4.10 -16.10 -6.52
N TYR A 94 -4.38 -16.88 -5.50
CA TYR A 94 -4.78 -18.27 -5.64
C TYR A 94 -6.26 -18.45 -5.35
N PHE A 95 -6.91 -19.30 -6.14
CA PHE A 95 -8.14 -19.95 -5.73
C PHE A 95 -8.01 -21.48 -5.82
N GLU A 96 -8.83 -22.17 -5.10
CA GLU A 96 -8.86 -23.63 -5.13
C GLU A 96 -10.25 -24.11 -5.52
N VAL A 97 -10.31 -24.92 -6.57
CA VAL A 97 -11.57 -25.55 -7.05
C VAL A 97 -11.29 -27.01 -7.37
N ASN A 98 -12.13 -27.89 -6.83
CA ASN A 98 -12.03 -29.36 -7.04
C ASN A 98 -10.63 -29.93 -6.70
N GLY A 99 -9.95 -29.37 -5.68
CA GLY A 99 -8.60 -29.77 -5.27
C GLY A 99 -7.49 -29.29 -6.20
N VAL A 100 -7.79 -28.42 -7.17
CA VAL A 100 -6.80 -27.75 -8.02
C VAL A 100 -6.60 -26.33 -7.53
N ARG A 101 -5.40 -26.03 -7.06
CA ARG A 101 -4.95 -24.66 -6.75
C ARG A 101 -4.50 -24.01 -8.06
N PHE A 102 -5.14 -22.92 -8.42
CA PHE A 102 -4.92 -22.18 -9.65
C PHE A 102 -4.47 -20.75 -9.32
N GLU A 103 -3.47 -20.26 -10.04
CA GLU A 103 -2.93 -18.91 -9.87
C GLU A 103 -3.36 -18.01 -11.03
N LEU A 104 -3.85 -16.81 -10.71
CA LEU A 104 -4.22 -15.80 -11.71
C LEU A 104 -3.72 -14.41 -11.29
N PRO A 105 -3.47 -13.50 -12.25
CA PRO A 105 -3.19 -12.09 -11.94
C PRO A 105 -4.34 -11.47 -11.15
N SER A 106 -4.07 -10.80 -10.03
CA SER A 106 -5.14 -10.27 -9.17
C SER A 106 -5.95 -9.15 -9.86
N VAL A 107 -5.37 -8.45 -10.84
CA VAL A 107 -6.12 -7.51 -11.69
C VAL A 107 -7.29 -8.16 -12.41
N ASP A 108 -7.22 -9.45 -12.76
CA ASP A 108 -8.31 -10.17 -13.42
C ASP A 108 -9.55 -10.30 -12.53
N LEU A 109 -9.35 -10.46 -11.23
CA LEU A 109 -10.46 -10.44 -10.26
C LEU A 109 -11.15 -9.08 -10.25
N VAL A 110 -10.39 -7.98 -10.28
CA VAL A 110 -10.94 -6.61 -10.36
C VAL A 110 -11.74 -6.42 -11.65
N LEU A 111 -11.22 -6.88 -12.78
CA LEU A 111 -11.91 -6.76 -14.07
C LEU A 111 -13.20 -7.58 -14.15
N LEU A 112 -13.20 -8.79 -13.57
CA LEU A 112 -14.32 -9.74 -13.64
C LEU A 112 -15.41 -9.46 -12.62
N LYS A 113 -15.03 -9.00 -11.41
CA LYS A 113 -15.89 -8.94 -10.23
C LYS A 113 -15.77 -7.60 -9.50
N SER A 114 -15.70 -6.49 -10.25
CA SER A 114 -15.52 -5.16 -9.68
C SER A 114 -16.57 -4.79 -8.64
N LYS A 115 -17.85 -5.09 -8.88
CA LYS A 115 -18.94 -4.74 -7.95
C LYS A 115 -18.87 -5.54 -6.65
N GLU A 116 -18.75 -6.85 -6.77
CA GLU A 116 -18.70 -7.76 -5.61
C GLU A 116 -17.44 -7.50 -4.77
N LEU A 117 -16.32 -7.21 -5.45
CA LEU A 117 -15.04 -6.94 -4.79
C LEU A 117 -15.01 -5.55 -4.16
N LEU A 118 -15.28 -4.51 -4.95
CA LEU A 118 -15.09 -3.12 -4.55
C LEU A 118 -16.29 -2.54 -3.78
N GLY A 119 -17.51 -3.01 -4.09
CA GLY A 119 -18.78 -2.41 -3.69
C GLY A 119 -19.30 -1.41 -4.71
N GLU A 120 -20.63 -1.27 -4.79
CA GLU A 120 -21.27 -0.39 -5.81
C GLU A 120 -20.80 1.07 -5.75
N PRO A 121 -20.66 1.71 -4.57
CA PRO A 121 -20.22 3.10 -4.50
C PRO A 121 -18.76 3.29 -4.96
N VAL A 122 -17.87 2.32 -4.64
CA VAL A 122 -16.46 2.36 -5.04
C VAL A 122 -16.36 2.15 -6.55
N GLU A 123 -17.02 1.12 -7.08
CA GLU A 123 -17.04 0.86 -8.53
C GLU A 123 -17.63 2.02 -9.32
N ALA A 124 -18.71 2.64 -8.83
CA ALA A 124 -19.29 3.81 -9.49
C ALA A 124 -18.34 5.00 -9.57
N ARG A 125 -17.41 5.14 -8.59
CA ARG A 125 -16.43 6.22 -8.55
C ARG A 125 -15.16 5.93 -9.33
N PHE A 126 -14.64 4.71 -9.22
CA PHE A 126 -13.31 4.33 -9.74
C PHE A 126 -13.39 3.37 -10.94
N GLY A 127 -14.58 2.85 -11.28
CA GLY A 127 -14.73 1.83 -12.31
C GLY A 127 -14.07 0.53 -11.86
N LYS A 128 -13.24 -0.03 -12.73
CA LYS A 128 -12.49 -1.25 -12.49
C LYS A 128 -11.04 -0.97 -12.05
N ASP A 129 -10.81 0.16 -11.40
CA ASP A 129 -9.54 0.45 -10.73
C ASP A 129 -9.66 0.11 -9.24
N PHE A 130 -8.70 -0.62 -8.69
CA PHE A 130 -8.63 -0.93 -7.27
C PHE A 130 -7.97 0.25 -6.54
N PRO A 131 -8.70 1.04 -5.72
CA PRO A 131 -8.21 2.36 -5.29
C PRO A 131 -7.36 2.34 -4.01
N ILE A 132 -7.14 1.18 -3.42
CA ILE A 132 -6.35 1.03 -2.19
C ILE A 132 -5.13 0.15 -2.49
N ARG A 133 -3.95 0.58 -2.08
CA ARG A 133 -2.70 -0.17 -2.23
C ARG A 133 -2.00 -0.28 -0.90
N PHE A 134 -1.54 -1.48 -0.59
CA PHE A 134 -0.65 -1.76 0.52
C PHE A 134 0.66 -2.28 -0.03
N ASP A 135 1.74 -1.64 0.36
CA ASP A 135 3.08 -2.14 0.13
C ASP A 135 3.99 -1.85 1.32
N PHE A 136 4.94 -2.74 1.52
CA PHE A 136 5.96 -2.60 2.55
C PHE A 136 7.23 -1.98 1.98
N LEU A 137 7.82 -1.08 2.76
CA LEU A 137 9.08 -0.43 2.47
C LEU A 137 10.05 -0.76 3.60
N ASP A 138 11.05 -1.60 3.30
CA ASP A 138 12.04 -2.06 4.28
C ASP A 138 13.34 -1.28 4.12
N THR A 139 13.69 -0.48 5.13
CA THR A 139 14.96 0.25 5.21
C THR A 139 15.80 -0.16 6.42
N MET A 140 15.45 -1.27 7.11
CA MET A 140 16.18 -1.77 8.28
C MET A 140 17.58 -2.24 7.91
N GLY A 141 18.59 -1.54 8.41
CA GLY A 141 20.00 -1.76 8.02
C GLY A 141 20.29 -1.33 6.58
N GLY A 142 19.37 -0.63 5.93
CA GLY A 142 19.47 -0.10 4.58
C GLY A 142 19.73 1.40 4.55
N GLY A 143 19.07 2.11 3.62
CA GLY A 143 19.25 3.55 3.42
C GLY A 143 17.93 4.30 3.30
N ASN A 144 18.00 5.62 3.24
CA ASN A 144 16.81 6.46 3.02
C ASN A 144 16.18 6.18 1.65
N LEU A 145 14.86 6.21 1.56
CA LEU A 145 14.18 6.32 0.27
C LEU A 145 14.59 7.60 -0.46
N SER A 146 14.31 7.67 -1.76
CA SER A 146 14.48 8.94 -2.48
C SER A 146 13.58 10.02 -1.87
N LEU A 147 14.12 11.20 -1.60
CA LEU A 147 13.31 12.36 -1.26
C LEU A 147 12.44 12.72 -2.48
N GLN A 148 11.13 12.76 -2.29
CA GLN A 148 10.17 12.80 -3.39
C GLN A 148 8.95 13.65 -3.07
N VAL A 149 8.14 13.88 -4.10
CA VAL A 149 6.83 14.51 -4.00
C VAL A 149 5.88 13.88 -5.02
N HIS A 150 4.67 13.54 -4.59
CA HIS A 150 3.61 13.11 -5.50
C HIS A 150 2.85 14.34 -6.01
N PRO A 151 2.40 14.31 -7.28
CA PRO A 151 1.63 15.41 -7.84
C PRO A 151 0.29 15.58 -7.14
N THR A 152 -0.27 16.77 -7.21
CA THR A 152 -1.65 17.04 -6.77
C THR A 152 -2.66 16.47 -7.77
N THR A 153 -3.91 16.21 -7.32
CA THR A 153 -5.00 15.77 -8.20
C THR A 153 -5.21 16.71 -9.39
N GLN A 154 -5.08 18.03 -9.19
CA GLN A 154 -5.21 19.00 -10.28
C GLN A 154 -4.10 18.83 -11.32
N PHE A 155 -2.84 18.69 -10.88
CA PHE A 155 -1.72 18.48 -11.79
C PHE A 155 -1.86 17.19 -12.62
N ILE A 156 -2.28 16.10 -11.97
CA ILE A 156 -2.50 14.82 -12.64
C ILE A 156 -3.62 14.93 -13.68
N ARG A 157 -4.71 15.59 -13.34
CA ARG A 157 -5.82 15.81 -14.28
C ARG A 157 -5.37 16.58 -15.52
N ASP A 158 -4.67 17.67 -15.32
CA ASP A 158 -4.26 18.57 -16.41
C ASP A 158 -3.14 17.96 -17.28
N SER A 159 -2.22 17.21 -16.66
CA SER A 159 -1.03 16.70 -17.34
C SER A 159 -1.20 15.28 -17.90
N PHE A 160 -2.04 14.45 -17.29
CA PHE A 160 -2.13 13.02 -17.58
C PHE A 160 -3.58 12.55 -17.80
N GLY A 161 -4.60 13.40 -17.59
CA GLY A 161 -6.02 13.03 -17.75
C GLY A 161 -6.50 12.00 -16.71
N MET A 162 -5.82 11.90 -15.55
CA MET A 162 -6.19 11.00 -14.47
C MET A 162 -7.09 11.71 -13.45
N TYR A 163 -7.88 10.96 -12.70
CA TYR A 163 -8.92 11.55 -11.84
C TYR A 163 -8.54 11.63 -10.37
N TYR A 164 -7.56 10.86 -9.92
CA TYR A 164 -7.02 10.87 -8.56
C TYR A 164 -5.50 10.68 -8.58
N THR A 165 -4.83 11.07 -7.51
CA THR A 165 -3.38 11.06 -7.38
C THR A 165 -2.91 10.02 -6.40
N GLN A 166 -1.60 9.89 -6.23
CA GLN A 166 -0.98 9.15 -5.14
C GLN A 166 -1.02 10.02 -3.89
N ASP A 167 -2.08 9.83 -3.09
CA ASP A 167 -2.13 10.24 -1.70
C ASP A 167 -1.80 9.02 -0.86
N GLU A 168 -0.92 9.14 0.10
CA GLU A 168 -0.41 8.01 0.85
C GLU A 168 -0.25 8.29 2.33
N SER A 169 0.08 7.27 3.09
CA SER A 169 0.50 7.39 4.47
C SER A 169 1.53 6.32 4.80
N TYR A 170 2.41 6.61 5.75
CA TYR A 170 3.39 5.69 6.29
C TYR A 170 2.96 5.25 7.68
N TYR A 171 2.59 4.00 7.85
CA TYR A 171 2.43 3.38 9.16
C TYR A 171 3.70 2.64 9.53
N MET A 172 4.31 2.99 10.65
CA MET A 172 5.56 2.39 11.10
C MET A 172 5.29 1.03 11.75
N VAL A 173 5.56 -0.04 11.02
CA VAL A 173 5.40 -1.42 11.50
C VAL A 173 6.51 -1.77 12.49
N ASP A 174 7.72 -1.27 12.20
CA ASP A 174 8.87 -1.39 13.08
C ASP A 174 9.85 -0.24 12.84
N ALA A 175 10.69 0.09 13.84
CA ALA A 175 11.64 1.19 13.74
C ALA A 175 12.74 1.04 14.80
N GLU A 176 14.01 1.25 14.40
CA GLU A 176 15.14 1.37 15.30
C GLU A 176 15.16 2.76 15.99
N GLU A 177 16.00 2.93 16.99
CA GLU A 177 16.06 4.19 17.78
C GLU A 177 16.43 5.43 16.96
N ASP A 178 17.18 5.27 15.86
CA ASP A 178 17.61 6.35 14.96
C ASP A 178 16.73 6.53 13.72
N ALA A 179 15.63 5.78 13.64
CA ALA A 179 14.68 5.86 12.52
C ALA A 179 14.04 7.25 12.41
N VAL A 180 13.91 7.72 11.18
CA VAL A 180 13.33 9.04 10.90
C VAL A 180 12.42 9.00 9.68
N VAL A 181 11.49 9.97 9.61
CA VAL A 181 10.73 10.27 8.40
C VAL A 181 11.03 11.73 8.02
N TYR A 182 11.34 11.95 6.75
CA TYR A 182 11.40 13.29 6.19
C TYR A 182 10.00 13.68 5.71
N LEU A 183 9.43 14.77 6.22
CA LEU A 183 8.05 15.15 5.91
C LEU A 183 7.83 16.67 5.96
N GLY A 184 7.34 17.20 4.83
CA GLY A 184 7.08 18.64 4.68
C GLY A 184 8.33 19.50 4.68
N VAL A 185 8.19 20.74 4.27
CA VAL A 185 9.29 21.70 4.25
C VAL A 185 9.43 22.41 5.60
N LYS A 186 10.58 22.98 5.90
CA LYS A 186 10.75 23.78 7.13
C LYS A 186 9.98 25.09 7.04
N THR A 187 9.40 25.53 8.16
CA THR A 187 8.76 26.85 8.26
C THR A 187 9.74 27.95 7.85
N GLY A 188 9.28 28.85 6.96
CA GLY A 188 10.12 29.92 6.44
C GLY A 188 11.18 29.49 5.42
N VAL A 189 11.08 28.30 4.85
CA VAL A 189 12.00 27.81 3.82
C VAL A 189 12.12 28.76 2.64
N ASP A 190 13.35 29.05 2.21
CA ASP A 190 13.60 29.75 0.96
C ASP A 190 13.39 28.79 -0.21
N LYS A 191 12.27 28.95 -0.90
CA LYS A 191 11.82 28.08 -2.01
C LYS A 191 12.79 28.13 -3.18
N GLU A 192 13.26 29.32 -3.54
CA GLU A 192 14.17 29.50 -4.66
C GLU A 192 15.57 28.94 -4.37
N ALA A 193 16.05 29.07 -3.13
CA ALA A 193 17.29 28.47 -2.69
C ALA A 193 17.20 26.94 -2.71
N MET A 194 16.10 26.34 -2.22
CA MET A 194 15.88 24.90 -2.26
C MET A 194 15.91 24.37 -3.69
N ILE A 195 15.15 24.96 -4.59
CA ILE A 195 15.10 24.53 -5.99
C ILE A 195 16.45 24.78 -6.70
N GLY A 196 17.12 25.89 -6.38
CA GLY A 196 18.45 26.20 -6.88
C GLY A 196 19.49 25.15 -6.47
N ASP A 197 19.49 24.74 -5.21
CA ASP A 197 20.41 23.73 -4.68
C ASP A 197 20.08 22.32 -5.24
N LEU A 198 18.80 21.95 -5.41
CA LEU A 198 18.41 20.72 -6.10
C LEU A 198 18.92 20.67 -7.55
N ARG A 199 18.82 21.78 -8.29
CA ARG A 199 19.35 21.88 -9.67
C ARG A 199 20.86 21.74 -9.75
N LYS A 200 21.59 22.33 -8.80
CA LYS A 200 23.05 22.17 -8.70
C LYS A 200 23.43 20.73 -8.33
N ALA A 201 22.69 20.15 -7.39
CA ALA A 201 22.90 18.75 -6.99
C ALA A 201 22.66 17.78 -8.16
N GLN A 202 21.63 18.03 -8.98
CA GLN A 202 21.35 17.25 -10.20
C GLN A 202 22.54 17.27 -11.19
N LYS A 203 23.28 18.37 -11.23
CA LYS A 203 24.48 18.51 -12.08
C LYS A 203 25.75 18.00 -11.42
N GLY A 204 25.69 17.58 -10.16
CA GLY A 204 26.86 17.17 -9.38
C GLY A 204 27.71 18.33 -8.86
N GLU A 205 27.20 19.57 -8.90
CA GLU A 205 27.91 20.77 -8.45
C GLU A 205 27.93 20.93 -6.91
N LEU A 206 26.96 20.27 -6.21
CA LEU A 206 26.92 20.21 -4.75
C LEU A 206 26.18 18.96 -4.27
N VAL A 207 26.35 18.63 -2.98
CA VAL A 207 25.52 17.64 -2.28
C VAL A 207 24.34 18.38 -1.69
N PHE A 208 23.11 17.94 -2.03
CA PHE A 208 21.91 18.55 -1.46
C PHE A 208 21.77 18.24 0.02
N ASP A 209 21.69 19.27 0.85
CA ASP A 209 21.42 19.15 2.27
C ASP A 209 19.90 19.15 2.50
N ALA A 210 19.33 17.95 2.59
CA ALA A 210 17.89 17.79 2.80
C ALA A 210 17.44 18.37 4.14
N GLU A 211 18.26 18.26 5.18
CA GLU A 211 17.93 18.72 6.54
C GLU A 211 17.90 20.26 6.64
N LYS A 212 18.49 20.97 5.70
CA LYS A 212 18.35 22.42 5.60
C LYS A 212 16.93 22.84 5.23
N TYR A 213 16.21 22.05 4.43
CA TYR A 213 14.97 22.44 3.78
C TYR A 213 13.75 21.64 4.20
N VAL A 214 13.93 20.37 4.61
CA VAL A 214 12.87 19.43 4.93
C VAL A 214 12.94 19.05 6.41
N ASN A 215 11.77 18.83 7.01
CA ASN A 215 11.73 18.37 8.40
C ASN A 215 12.22 16.92 8.49
N LYS A 216 13.11 16.65 9.43
CA LYS A 216 13.57 15.32 9.81
C LYS A 216 12.93 14.97 11.15
N ILE A 217 12.05 13.98 11.16
CA ILE A 217 11.19 13.68 12.30
C ILE A 217 11.59 12.31 12.86
N PRO A 218 12.07 12.22 14.11
CA PRO A 218 12.24 10.92 14.77
C PRO A 218 10.92 10.14 14.80
N THR A 219 11.01 8.86 14.50
CA THR A 219 9.84 7.98 14.45
C THR A 219 10.05 6.71 15.28
N LYS A 220 8.96 6.05 15.61
CA LYS A 220 8.95 4.78 16.32
C LYS A 220 7.81 3.91 15.80
N LYS A 221 7.87 2.64 16.16
CA LYS A 221 6.79 1.69 15.91
C LYS A 221 5.42 2.28 16.27
N HIS A 222 4.43 2.09 15.39
CA HIS A 222 3.05 2.59 15.48
C HIS A 222 2.86 4.09 15.25
N ASP A 223 3.88 4.86 14.94
CA ASP A 223 3.69 6.20 14.40
C ASP A 223 3.02 6.11 13.01
N HIS A 224 2.21 7.11 12.68
CA HIS A 224 1.52 7.19 11.40
C HIS A 224 1.65 8.60 10.81
N PHE A 225 2.14 8.70 9.59
CA PHE A 225 2.38 9.94 8.88
C PHE A 225 1.49 10.03 7.64
N LEU A 226 0.69 11.08 7.53
CA LEU A 226 -0.18 11.34 6.38
C LEU A 226 0.61 12.12 5.33
N ILE A 227 0.54 11.70 4.08
CA ILE A 227 1.35 12.22 2.98
C ILE A 227 0.45 12.53 1.77
N PRO A 228 -0.41 13.55 1.88
CA PRO A 228 -1.22 13.96 0.74
C PRO A 228 -0.38 14.52 -0.39
N GLY A 229 -0.79 14.33 -1.65
CA GLY A 229 -0.09 14.79 -2.85
C GLY A 229 0.36 16.24 -2.74
N GLY A 230 1.60 16.54 -3.12
CA GLY A 230 2.28 17.84 -2.93
C GLY A 230 3.13 17.94 -1.66
N THR A 231 3.18 16.92 -0.80
CA THR A 231 4.03 16.90 0.38
C THR A 231 5.40 16.33 0.04
N VAL A 232 6.47 17.08 0.31
CA VAL A 232 7.84 16.56 0.20
C VAL A 232 8.08 15.56 1.31
N HIS A 233 8.56 14.34 0.97
CA HIS A 233 8.72 13.28 1.95
C HIS A 233 9.70 12.19 1.51
N CYS A 234 10.15 11.39 2.47
CA CYS A 234 10.64 10.02 2.31
C CYS A 234 10.78 9.32 3.66
N SER A 235 10.74 7.99 3.67
CA SER A 235 11.19 7.21 4.81
C SER A 235 12.72 7.27 4.90
N GLY A 236 13.24 7.46 6.09
CA GLY A 236 14.66 7.34 6.40
C GLY A 236 15.09 5.89 6.55
N ALA A 237 16.37 5.67 6.83
CA ALA A 237 16.92 4.36 7.16
C ALA A 237 16.32 3.81 8.46
N ASN A 238 16.49 2.50 8.68
CA ASN A 238 16.19 1.80 9.93
C ASN A 238 14.70 1.78 10.32
N SER A 239 13.83 1.68 9.32
CA SER A 239 12.39 1.54 9.54
C SER A 239 11.75 0.50 8.62
N MET A 240 10.65 -0.08 9.09
CA MET A 240 9.74 -0.90 8.32
C MET A 240 8.40 -0.20 8.22
N VAL A 241 8.06 0.22 7.03
CA VAL A 241 6.86 0.99 6.72
C VAL A 241 5.83 0.11 6.03
N LEU A 242 4.58 0.19 6.47
CA LEU A 242 3.43 -0.17 5.65
C LEU A 242 2.93 1.12 4.99
N GLU A 243 3.16 1.25 3.69
CA GLU A 243 2.58 2.31 2.89
C GLU A 243 1.14 1.96 2.54
N ILE A 244 0.23 2.87 2.82
CA ILE A 244 -1.18 2.79 2.47
C ILE A 244 -1.44 3.93 1.50
N SER A 245 -1.73 3.61 0.26
CA SER A 245 -1.84 4.63 -0.79
C SER A 245 -3.05 4.46 -1.69
N SER A 246 -3.45 5.58 -2.29
CA SER A 246 -4.40 5.65 -3.37
C SER A 246 -3.66 6.05 -4.64
N THR A 247 -3.19 5.12 -5.42
CA THR A 247 -2.50 5.50 -6.65
C THR A 247 -3.08 4.81 -7.88
N PRO A 248 -3.43 5.60 -8.92
CA PRO A 248 -3.81 5.02 -10.19
C PRO A 248 -2.61 4.45 -10.95
N ASN A 249 -1.40 4.87 -10.57
CA ASN A 249 -0.09 4.42 -11.04
C ASN A 249 1.04 5.26 -10.40
N LEU A 250 2.29 4.86 -10.64
CA LEU A 250 3.49 5.50 -10.10
C LEU A 250 3.64 6.96 -10.58
N PHE A 251 3.24 7.92 -9.75
CA PHE A 251 3.44 9.35 -9.97
C PHE A 251 4.38 9.94 -8.92
N THR A 252 5.62 9.48 -8.93
CA THR A 252 6.66 9.94 -8.02
C THR A 252 7.64 10.87 -8.73
N PHE A 253 7.74 12.10 -8.26
CA PHE A 253 8.77 13.04 -8.69
C PHE A 253 9.91 13.07 -7.69
N LYS A 254 10.99 12.36 -7.98
CA LYS A 254 12.20 12.35 -7.15
C LYS A 254 12.84 13.71 -7.17
N LEU A 255 13.08 14.27 -5.99
CA LEU A 255 13.77 15.55 -5.78
C LEU A 255 15.25 15.31 -5.48
N TRP A 256 15.58 14.24 -4.72
CA TRP A 256 16.93 13.88 -4.32
C TRP A 256 17.04 12.39 -4.07
N ASP A 257 18.14 11.76 -4.49
CA ASP A 257 18.37 10.33 -4.33
C ASP A 257 19.69 10.01 -3.60
N TRP A 258 20.10 10.86 -2.67
CA TRP A 258 21.22 10.67 -1.75
C TRP A 258 22.55 10.32 -2.46
N GLN A 259 22.78 10.89 -3.65
CA GLN A 259 23.94 10.61 -4.53
C GLN A 259 24.07 9.16 -4.99
N ARG A 260 23.05 8.33 -4.84
CA ARG A 260 23.10 6.95 -5.35
C ARG A 260 23.32 6.91 -6.85
N LEU A 261 24.18 6.00 -7.26
CA LEU A 261 24.50 5.78 -8.65
C LEU A 261 23.55 4.71 -9.25
N GLY A 262 23.23 4.87 -10.53
CA GLY A 262 22.62 3.83 -11.33
C GLY A 262 23.65 2.78 -11.75
N LEU A 263 23.17 1.72 -12.41
CA LEU A 263 24.04 0.66 -12.95
C LEU A 263 25.06 1.17 -13.99
N ASP A 264 24.81 2.33 -14.57
CA ASP A 264 25.69 3.02 -15.51
C ASP A 264 26.77 3.88 -14.83
N GLY A 265 26.84 3.85 -13.49
CA GLY A 265 27.77 4.64 -12.68
C GLY A 265 27.47 6.13 -12.63
N LYS A 266 26.30 6.57 -13.12
CA LYS A 266 25.84 7.97 -13.05
C LYS A 266 24.84 8.17 -11.93
N PRO A 267 24.69 9.42 -11.42
CA PRO A 267 23.62 9.73 -10.49
C PRO A 267 22.25 9.34 -11.06
N ARG A 268 21.41 8.73 -10.22
CA ARG A 268 20.06 8.33 -10.63
C ARG A 268 19.24 9.58 -11.03
N PRO A 269 18.38 9.46 -12.06
CA PRO A 269 17.58 10.59 -12.54
C PRO A 269 16.68 11.16 -11.43
N ILE A 270 16.60 12.47 -11.35
CA ILE A 270 15.67 13.22 -10.49
C ILE A 270 14.81 14.16 -11.33
N ASN A 271 13.62 14.51 -10.81
CA ASN A 271 12.57 15.22 -11.55
C ASN A 271 12.30 16.61 -10.97
N VAL A 272 13.34 17.40 -10.74
CA VAL A 272 13.24 18.72 -10.07
C VAL A 272 12.24 19.64 -10.77
N GLU A 273 12.27 19.71 -12.10
CA GLU A 273 11.43 20.65 -12.86
C GLU A 273 9.93 20.32 -12.79
N ARG A 274 9.57 19.04 -12.70
CA ARG A 274 8.18 18.61 -12.46
C ARG A 274 7.82 18.69 -10.99
N GLY A 275 8.71 18.22 -10.12
CA GLY A 275 8.50 18.23 -8.67
C GLY A 275 8.22 19.62 -8.12
N LYS A 276 8.99 20.63 -8.53
CA LYS A 276 8.78 22.02 -8.07
C LYS A 276 7.38 22.59 -8.36
N CYS A 277 6.73 22.09 -9.42
CA CYS A 277 5.39 22.53 -9.81
C CYS A 277 4.29 21.99 -8.90
N VAL A 278 4.56 20.95 -8.15
CA VAL A 278 3.57 20.25 -7.33
C VAL A 278 3.82 20.35 -5.83
N ILE A 279 4.96 20.89 -5.40
CA ILE A 279 5.26 21.10 -3.98
C ILE A 279 4.25 22.08 -3.37
N ASN A 280 3.54 21.62 -2.34
CA ASN A 280 2.71 22.48 -1.50
C ASN A 280 3.57 23.07 -0.37
N TRP A 281 4.02 24.30 -0.59
CA TRP A 281 4.91 25.01 0.32
C TRP A 281 4.27 25.41 1.66
N ASN A 282 2.96 25.26 1.79
CA ASN A 282 2.24 25.51 3.05
C ASN A 282 2.23 24.29 3.97
N ARG A 283 2.76 23.15 3.51
CA ARG A 283 2.95 21.96 4.35
C ARG A 283 4.31 22.04 5.03
N ASP A 284 4.40 23.01 5.89
CA ASP A 284 5.60 23.30 6.66
C ASP A 284 5.62 22.58 8.02
N THR A 285 6.56 22.91 8.88
CA THR A 285 6.76 22.27 10.18
C THR A 285 5.51 22.32 11.06
N GLU A 286 4.82 23.47 11.08
CA GLU A 286 3.61 23.64 11.91
C GLU A 286 2.49 22.79 11.36
N TYR A 287 2.24 22.85 10.06
CA TYR A 287 1.23 22.05 9.39
C TYR A 287 1.44 20.54 9.57
N VAL A 288 2.69 20.07 9.44
CA VAL A 288 3.05 18.66 9.63
C VAL A 288 2.70 18.18 11.04
N ASN A 289 3.10 18.97 12.06
CA ASN A 289 2.83 18.60 13.44
C ASN A 289 1.34 18.62 13.80
N GLU A 290 0.57 19.54 13.24
CA GLU A 290 -0.85 19.71 13.55
C GLU A 290 -1.76 18.76 12.76
N HIS A 291 -1.36 18.37 11.54
CA HIS A 291 -2.28 17.71 10.60
C HIS A 291 -1.79 16.39 10.01
N LEU A 292 -0.49 16.14 9.98
CA LEU A 292 0.05 15.00 9.24
C LEU A 292 0.68 13.90 10.12
N ARG A 293 1.00 14.21 11.38
CA ARG A 293 1.66 13.25 12.26
C ARG A 293 0.71 12.76 13.35
N ASN A 294 0.54 11.43 13.48
CA ASN A 294 -0.17 10.77 14.58
C ASN A 294 -1.58 11.35 14.85
N GLN A 295 -2.36 11.52 13.80
CA GLN A 295 -3.72 12.06 13.88
C GLN A 295 -4.72 11.01 14.39
N PHE A 296 -4.41 10.40 15.53
CA PHE A 296 -5.22 9.35 16.13
C PHE A 296 -6.43 9.90 16.86
N LYS A 297 -7.58 9.28 16.63
CA LYS A 297 -8.83 9.59 17.31
C LYS A 297 -9.58 8.30 17.60
N GLU A 298 -9.83 8.01 18.87
CA GLU A 298 -10.75 6.94 19.25
C GLU A 298 -12.14 7.22 18.67
N VAL A 299 -12.73 6.23 18.03
CA VAL A 299 -14.05 6.33 17.39
C VAL A 299 -15.05 5.34 17.97
N ALA A 300 -14.56 4.22 18.50
CA ALA A 300 -15.37 3.23 19.19
C ALA A 300 -14.50 2.41 20.14
N SER A 301 -15.13 1.84 21.15
CA SER A 301 -14.47 0.87 22.06
C SER A 301 -15.51 -0.06 22.66
N GLY A 302 -15.07 -1.19 23.16
CA GLY A 302 -15.88 -2.20 23.83
C GLY A 302 -15.05 -3.05 24.79
N ASP A 303 -15.65 -4.12 25.30
CA ASP A 303 -14.94 -5.01 26.19
C ASP A 303 -13.81 -5.74 25.46
N GLY A 304 -12.57 -5.40 25.81
CA GLY A 304 -11.36 -5.96 25.24
C GLY A 304 -11.00 -5.45 23.82
N TRP A 305 -11.55 -4.32 23.35
CA TRP A 305 -11.12 -3.74 22.07
C TRP A 305 -11.32 -2.22 22.00
N ILE A 306 -10.50 -1.58 21.18
CA ILE A 306 -10.55 -0.14 20.85
C ILE A 306 -10.37 0.02 19.34
N GLU A 307 -11.18 0.90 18.73
CA GLU A 307 -11.01 1.33 17.34
C GLU A 307 -10.59 2.80 17.31
N GLU A 308 -9.50 3.07 16.61
CA GLU A 308 -8.96 4.41 16.41
C GLU A 308 -8.95 4.75 14.92
N ARG A 309 -9.45 5.91 14.55
CA ARG A 309 -9.21 6.47 13.23
C ARG A 309 -7.78 7.02 13.19
N THR A 310 -6.99 6.53 12.27
CA THR A 310 -5.65 7.06 11.99
C THR A 310 -5.65 7.88 10.70
N GLY A 311 -6.39 7.42 9.68
CA GLY A 311 -6.81 8.12 8.47
C GLY A 311 -5.70 8.61 7.54
N LEU A 312 -6.02 8.85 6.27
CA LEU A 312 -5.33 9.76 5.39
C LEU A 312 -5.78 11.20 5.65
N HIS A 313 -5.28 12.15 4.88
CA HIS A 313 -5.70 13.55 5.01
C HIS A 313 -7.22 13.70 4.88
N PRO A 314 -7.89 14.61 5.63
CA PRO A 314 -9.36 14.71 5.61
C PRO A 314 -10.02 14.88 4.25
N ASN A 315 -9.28 15.44 3.28
CA ASN A 315 -9.78 15.66 1.91
C ASN A 315 -9.62 14.44 1.00
N GLU A 316 -9.03 13.35 1.50
CA GLU A 316 -8.77 12.14 0.71
C GLU A 316 -9.86 11.10 0.94
N PHE A 317 -9.97 10.16 0.01
CA PHE A 317 -11.08 9.21 0.03
C PHE A 317 -10.80 7.93 0.82
N ILE A 318 -9.56 7.60 1.12
CA ILE A 318 -9.23 6.46 1.97
C ILE A 318 -9.31 6.88 3.43
N GLU A 319 -9.91 6.05 4.25
CA GLU A 319 -9.83 6.15 5.69
C GLU A 319 -9.17 4.90 6.26
N THR A 320 -8.29 5.09 7.24
CA THR A 320 -7.63 4.01 7.96
C THR A 320 -8.10 3.95 9.40
N ARG A 321 -8.30 2.72 9.88
CA ARG A 321 -8.74 2.39 11.23
C ARG A 321 -7.79 1.38 11.84
N ARG A 322 -7.28 1.68 13.03
CA ARG A 322 -6.49 0.76 13.84
C ARG A 322 -7.39 0.13 14.90
N HIS A 323 -7.37 -1.18 15.00
CA HIS A 323 -8.07 -1.92 16.04
C HIS A 323 -7.04 -2.60 16.94
N ARG A 324 -7.15 -2.38 18.24
CA ARG A 324 -6.45 -3.13 19.28
C ARG A 324 -7.46 -4.02 19.96
N PHE A 325 -7.21 -5.32 20.05
CA PHE A 325 -8.22 -6.25 20.55
C PHE A 325 -7.63 -7.49 21.20
N SER A 326 -8.22 -7.89 22.31
CA SER A 326 -8.03 -9.19 22.99
C SER A 326 -9.30 -10.05 22.98
N SER A 327 -10.39 -9.53 22.42
CA SER A 327 -11.70 -10.17 22.26
C SER A 327 -12.18 -10.04 20.82
N PRO A 328 -13.22 -10.77 20.39
CA PRO A 328 -13.77 -10.63 19.04
C PRO A 328 -14.26 -9.20 18.73
N VAL A 329 -13.86 -8.65 17.59
CA VAL A 329 -14.33 -7.36 17.07
C VAL A 329 -15.23 -7.60 15.87
N LEU A 330 -16.43 -7.06 15.90
CA LEU A 330 -17.33 -7.07 14.76
C LEU A 330 -16.98 -5.95 13.79
N HIS A 331 -16.86 -6.30 12.53
CA HIS A 331 -16.63 -5.39 11.42
C HIS A 331 -17.74 -5.50 10.38
N HIS A 332 -17.86 -4.47 9.56
CA HIS A 332 -18.72 -4.45 8.39
C HIS A 332 -18.00 -3.80 7.22
N THR A 333 -18.20 -4.29 6.00
CA THR A 333 -17.61 -3.72 4.79
C THR A 333 -18.25 -2.37 4.42
N ASN A 334 -19.54 -2.17 4.73
CA ASN A 334 -20.31 -0.96 4.39
C ASN A 334 -20.21 -0.63 2.89
N ASP A 335 -20.39 -1.65 2.05
CA ASP A 335 -20.30 -1.55 0.59
C ASP A 335 -18.96 -1.00 0.06
N SER A 336 -17.89 -1.19 0.81
CA SER A 336 -16.53 -0.88 0.38
C SER A 336 -15.61 -2.05 0.67
N VAL A 337 -14.76 -2.40 -0.27
CA VAL A 337 -13.67 -3.34 0.00
C VAL A 337 -12.86 -2.89 1.22
N ASN A 338 -12.52 -3.82 2.11
CA ASN A 338 -11.61 -3.54 3.21
C ASN A 338 -10.27 -4.23 2.95
N VAL A 339 -9.18 -3.50 3.08
CA VAL A 339 -7.81 -4.02 3.03
C VAL A 339 -7.24 -3.91 4.45
N LEU A 340 -6.73 -5.01 4.98
CA LEU A 340 -6.26 -5.08 6.35
C LEU A 340 -4.85 -5.68 6.42
N ASN A 341 -4.14 -5.35 7.50
CA ASN A 341 -2.88 -5.98 7.85
C ASN A 341 -2.85 -6.28 9.35
N LEU A 342 -2.29 -7.43 9.76
CA LEU A 342 -2.06 -7.79 11.16
C LEU A 342 -0.72 -7.21 11.62
N LEU A 343 -0.77 -6.14 12.41
CA LEU A 343 0.40 -5.37 12.87
C LEU A 343 1.01 -5.86 14.17
N GLU A 344 0.22 -6.54 15.02
CA GLU A 344 0.66 -7.17 16.26
C GLU A 344 -0.10 -8.46 16.51
N GLY A 345 0.58 -9.41 17.13
CA GLY A 345 0.11 -10.78 17.33
C GLY A 345 0.64 -11.72 16.25
N GLU A 346 0.93 -12.97 16.61
CA GLU A 346 1.41 -13.97 15.65
C GLU A 346 0.28 -14.41 14.70
N GLU A 347 -0.96 -14.57 15.23
CA GLU A 347 -2.10 -15.08 14.51
C GLU A 347 -3.41 -14.42 14.98
N ALA A 348 -4.27 -14.13 14.02
CA ALA A 348 -5.67 -13.78 14.26
C ALA A 348 -6.55 -14.60 13.29
N VAL A 349 -7.84 -14.68 13.56
CA VAL A 349 -8.78 -15.37 12.66
C VAL A 349 -9.94 -14.46 12.30
N VAL A 350 -10.25 -14.44 11.00
CA VAL A 350 -11.44 -13.80 10.44
C VAL A 350 -12.54 -14.85 10.33
N GLU A 351 -13.72 -14.57 10.88
CA GLU A 351 -14.85 -15.48 10.85
C GLU A 351 -16.13 -14.82 10.37
N SER A 352 -16.99 -15.58 9.73
CA SER A 352 -18.32 -15.13 9.37
C SER A 352 -19.31 -15.39 10.54
N PRO A 353 -20.02 -14.38 11.06
CA PRO A 353 -21.05 -14.59 12.06
C PRO A 353 -22.19 -15.51 11.60
N THR A 354 -22.39 -15.60 10.29
CA THR A 354 -23.44 -16.42 9.65
C THR A 354 -22.92 -17.71 9.02
N HIS A 355 -21.62 -18.03 9.20
CA HIS A 355 -20.96 -19.18 8.56
C HIS A 355 -21.02 -19.14 7.02
N ALA A 356 -20.95 -17.95 6.42
CA ALA A 356 -20.95 -17.77 4.98
C ALA A 356 -19.62 -18.17 4.32
N PHE A 357 -18.52 -18.19 5.10
CA PHE A 357 -17.20 -18.66 4.68
C PHE A 357 -16.48 -19.38 5.83
N GLU A 358 -15.51 -20.20 5.50
CA GLU A 358 -14.67 -20.90 6.46
C GLU A 358 -13.74 -19.95 7.22
N PRO A 359 -13.38 -20.22 8.49
CA PRO A 359 -12.45 -19.40 9.24
C PRO A 359 -11.15 -19.15 8.48
N PHE A 360 -10.77 -17.87 8.34
CA PHE A 360 -9.60 -17.44 7.60
C PHE A 360 -8.53 -16.95 8.57
N VAL A 361 -7.45 -17.73 8.72
CA VAL A 361 -6.34 -17.40 9.63
C VAL A 361 -5.38 -16.43 8.93
N VAL A 362 -4.99 -15.38 9.65
CA VAL A 362 -4.02 -14.37 9.22
C VAL A 362 -2.85 -14.30 10.19
N HIS A 363 -1.67 -13.95 9.68
CA HIS A 363 -0.42 -13.94 10.43
C HIS A 363 0.16 -12.53 10.54
N TYR A 364 1.14 -12.37 11.42
CA TYR A 364 1.86 -11.11 11.59
C TYR A 364 2.40 -10.58 10.26
N ALA A 365 2.24 -9.29 10.03
CA ALA A 365 2.61 -8.57 8.81
C ALA A 365 1.93 -9.07 7.51
N GLU A 366 0.90 -9.90 7.61
CA GLU A 366 0.17 -10.39 6.45
C GLU A 366 -0.98 -9.45 6.09
N THR A 367 -1.04 -9.04 4.82
CA THR A 367 -2.16 -8.29 4.26
C THR A 367 -3.26 -9.24 3.78
N PHE A 368 -4.50 -8.87 4.04
CA PHE A 368 -5.67 -9.62 3.58
C PHE A 368 -6.79 -8.68 3.14
N ILE A 369 -7.60 -9.15 2.22
CA ILE A 369 -8.65 -8.39 1.57
C ILE A 369 -9.99 -9.00 1.94
N ILE A 370 -10.92 -8.15 2.35
CA ILE A 370 -12.32 -8.50 2.58
C ILE A 370 -13.15 -7.84 1.47
N PRO A 371 -13.66 -8.62 0.49
CA PRO A 371 -14.55 -8.11 -0.55
C PRO A 371 -15.79 -7.42 0.04
N ALA A 372 -16.29 -6.41 -0.66
CA ALA A 372 -17.50 -5.69 -0.23
C ALA A 372 -18.71 -6.62 -0.04
N SER A 373 -18.84 -7.65 -0.87
CA SER A 373 -19.90 -8.68 -0.81
C SER A 373 -19.94 -9.49 0.48
N VAL A 374 -18.83 -9.57 1.23
CA VAL A 374 -18.76 -10.33 2.49
C VAL A 374 -19.69 -9.73 3.56
N GLY A 375 -19.83 -8.41 3.60
CA GLY A 375 -20.69 -7.71 4.58
C GLY A 375 -20.11 -7.76 6.00
N GLU A 376 -20.73 -8.55 6.89
CA GLU A 376 -20.30 -8.68 8.29
C GLU A 376 -19.24 -9.76 8.47
N TYR A 377 -18.22 -9.46 9.28
CA TYR A 377 -17.18 -10.39 9.70
C TYR A 377 -16.62 -10.03 11.07
N THR A 378 -16.04 -10.99 11.77
CA THR A 378 -15.36 -10.77 13.05
C THR A 378 -13.88 -11.07 12.92
N ILE A 379 -13.07 -10.37 13.71
CA ILE A 379 -11.64 -10.68 13.87
C ILE A 379 -11.37 -10.90 15.36
N LYS A 380 -10.66 -11.95 15.71
CA LYS A 380 -10.26 -12.26 17.09
C LYS A 380 -8.86 -12.85 17.16
N PRO A 381 -8.17 -12.76 18.31
CA PRO A 381 -6.91 -13.46 18.52
C PRO A 381 -7.07 -14.97 18.32
N TYR A 382 -6.05 -15.60 17.71
CA TYR A 382 -6.09 -17.02 17.38
C TYR A 382 -4.77 -17.72 17.71
N GLY A 383 -4.79 -19.06 17.74
CA GLY A 383 -3.61 -19.87 17.94
C GLY A 383 -2.85 -19.49 19.22
N LYS A 384 -1.61 -19.08 19.08
CA LYS A 384 -0.74 -18.65 20.19
C LYS A 384 -1.10 -17.26 20.78
N CYS A 385 -2.01 -16.56 20.15
CA CYS A 385 -2.46 -15.22 20.57
C CYS A 385 -3.80 -15.21 21.31
N ARG A 386 -4.42 -16.36 21.60
CA ARG A 386 -5.78 -16.46 22.19
C ARG A 386 -6.02 -15.58 23.42
N ASP A 387 -4.99 -15.37 24.25
CA ASP A 387 -5.07 -14.58 25.48
C ASP A 387 -4.18 -13.33 25.40
N LYS A 388 -3.85 -12.87 24.19
CA LYS A 388 -2.99 -11.71 23.97
C LYS A 388 -3.72 -10.65 23.14
N GLU A 389 -3.24 -9.42 23.24
CA GLU A 389 -3.69 -8.35 22.36
C GLU A 389 -3.14 -8.56 20.94
N CYS A 390 -4.00 -8.38 19.95
CA CYS A 390 -3.65 -8.24 18.55
C CYS A 390 -3.95 -6.82 18.06
N VAL A 391 -3.27 -6.39 17.03
CA VAL A 391 -3.50 -5.08 16.39
C VAL A 391 -3.65 -5.26 14.89
N THR A 392 -4.73 -4.73 14.32
CA THR A 392 -4.89 -4.63 12.86
C THR A 392 -5.01 -3.18 12.42
N ILE A 393 -4.57 -2.89 11.20
CA ILE A 393 -4.95 -1.69 10.48
C ILE A 393 -5.89 -2.06 9.34
N LYS A 394 -6.91 -1.26 9.11
CA LYS A 394 -7.92 -1.43 8.06
C LYS A 394 -8.01 -0.16 7.23
N ALA A 395 -7.94 -0.29 5.91
CA ALA A 395 -8.20 0.78 4.96
C ALA A 395 -9.47 0.48 4.16
N TYR A 396 -10.27 1.52 3.91
CA TYR A 396 -11.47 1.46 3.07
C TYR A 396 -11.75 2.83 2.43
N VAL A 397 -12.53 2.82 1.35
CA VAL A 397 -12.99 4.07 0.73
C VAL A 397 -14.16 4.63 1.54
N ARG A 398 -14.09 5.91 1.89
CA ARG A 398 -15.17 6.64 2.57
C ARG A 398 -16.01 7.47 1.58
N PHE A 399 -17.28 7.62 1.90
CA PHE A 399 -18.27 8.36 1.13
C PHE A 399 -18.85 9.51 1.92
#